data_d9d41c3d7eeb74a575cb7d54a71a8150
#
_entry.id   d9d41c3d7eeb74a575cb7d54a71a8150
#
_cell.length_a   1.000
_cell.length_b   1.000
_cell.length_c   1.000
_cell.angle_alpha   90.00
_cell.angle_beta   90.00
_cell.angle_gamma   90.00
#
_symmetry.space_group_name_H-M   'P 1'
#
loop_
_entity.id
_entity.type
_entity.pdbx_description
1 polymer ?
#
loop_
_entity_poly.entity_id
_entity_poly.type
_entity_poly.pdbx_seq_one_letter_code
_entity_poly.pdbx_strand_id
1 'polypeptide(L)'
;MLSKEKCFVYHPEYKGVRLDILAADEKNTHYNVEMQVFRKRKPGKRSRYYHSQIDMDLLRSGQDYEELPDSYVIFICDFDPFYRKKYRYTFDMTCREDGDVALEDGSHTVFLSTCGENEDEVPAELVKFLKYVKAGLKESSEDFQDSFVKRVQTAVRNVKASREMEEQYMLLEELIKEEREQALAEGRKLGLAEGQISSILELLSYLGVVPEEIKEAVSDENDPEVLKLYLRQAAAAKSMDDFRQFLDGRKSK
;
A
#
# COMPACT_ATOMS: atom_id res chain seq x y z
N MET A 1 0.66 6.28 26.57
CA MET A 1 0.62 7.68 26.12
C MET A 1 0.30 7.69 24.64
N LEU A 2 -0.78 8.34 24.18
CA LEU A 2 -1.12 8.43 22.75
C LEU A 2 -0.32 9.57 22.13
N SER A 3 0.58 9.26 21.20
CA SER A 3 1.24 10.26 20.35
C SER A 3 0.50 10.30 19.01
N LYS A 4 -0.06 11.46 18.65
CA LYS A 4 -0.58 11.71 17.31
C LYS A 4 0.61 11.93 16.37
N GLU A 5 0.64 11.25 15.24
CA GLU A 5 1.62 11.38 14.16
C GLU A 5 3.07 11.53 14.64
N LYS A 6 3.84 10.46 14.63
CA LYS A 6 5.28 10.49 14.92
C LYS A 6 6.06 10.36 13.61
N CYS A 7 6.90 11.35 13.32
CA CYS A 7 7.81 11.31 12.18
C CYS A 7 9.19 10.86 12.63
N PHE A 8 9.72 9.82 12.01
CA PHE A 8 11.10 9.36 12.19
C PHE A 8 11.92 9.79 10.98
N VAL A 9 12.91 10.67 11.21
CA VAL A 9 13.91 11.07 10.22
C VAL A 9 15.26 11.03 10.90
N TYR A 10 15.97 9.92 10.79
CA TYR A 10 17.29 9.76 11.42
C TYR A 10 18.41 10.40 10.61
N HIS A 11 18.29 10.48 9.30
CA HIS A 11 19.25 11.08 8.40
C HIS A 11 18.57 11.54 7.11
N PRO A 12 18.97 12.69 6.49
CA PRO A 12 18.34 13.22 5.28
C PRO A 12 18.36 12.26 4.08
N GLU A 13 19.33 11.34 4.02
CA GLU A 13 19.48 10.37 2.94
C GLU A 13 18.62 9.11 3.12
N TYR A 14 18.05 8.89 4.32
CA TYR A 14 17.19 7.74 4.56
C TYR A 14 15.72 8.11 4.39
N LYS A 15 14.95 7.10 4.00
CA LYS A 15 13.49 7.26 3.89
C LYS A 15 12.90 7.48 5.27
N GLY A 16 12.43 8.69 5.54
CA GLY A 16 11.65 9.00 6.73
C GLY A 16 10.33 8.21 6.77
N VAL A 17 9.83 7.96 7.97
CA VAL A 17 8.55 7.33 8.22
C VAL A 17 7.67 8.27 9.00
N ARG A 18 6.43 8.43 8.52
CA ARG A 18 5.34 9.06 9.26
C ARG A 18 4.38 7.96 9.67
N LEU A 19 4.21 7.77 10.96
CA LEU A 19 3.27 6.82 11.53
C LEU A 19 1.95 7.53 11.80
N ASP A 20 0.83 6.93 11.40
CA ASP A 20 -0.50 7.54 11.57
C ASP A 20 -0.86 7.63 13.06
N ILE A 21 -0.69 6.54 13.80
CA ILE A 21 -0.92 6.50 15.25
C ILE A 21 0.16 5.63 15.90
N LEU A 22 0.90 6.18 16.86
CA LEU A 22 1.79 5.42 17.73
C LEU A 22 1.28 5.51 19.18
N ALA A 23 1.08 4.38 19.81
CA ALA A 23 0.61 4.26 21.18
C ALA A 23 1.44 3.25 21.96
N ALA A 24 1.52 3.40 23.28
CA ALA A 24 2.05 2.39 24.17
C ALA A 24 1.06 2.10 25.29
N ASP A 25 0.98 0.85 25.71
CA ASP A 25 0.16 0.41 26.84
C ASP A 25 0.94 0.47 28.19
N GLU A 26 0.31 0.03 29.25
CA GLU A 26 0.89 0.03 30.61
C GLU A 26 2.03 -0.98 30.76
N LYS A 27 2.13 -1.97 29.86
CA LYS A 27 3.20 -2.97 29.81
C LYS A 27 4.35 -2.55 28.92
N ASN A 28 4.34 -1.31 28.42
CA ASN A 28 5.29 -0.78 27.46
C ASN A 28 5.25 -1.48 26.08
N THR A 29 4.17 -2.20 25.74
CA THR A 29 3.96 -2.71 24.38
C THR A 29 3.61 -1.56 23.44
N HIS A 30 4.27 -1.47 22.32
CA HIS A 30 4.11 -0.39 21.34
C HIS A 30 3.21 -0.81 20.17
N TYR A 31 2.28 0.05 19.81
CA TYR A 31 1.31 -0.17 18.74
C TYR A 31 1.41 0.93 17.70
N ASN A 32 1.75 0.59 16.47
CA ASN A 32 1.58 1.47 15.32
C ASN A 32 0.34 1.04 14.54
N VAL A 33 -0.63 1.95 14.38
CA VAL A 33 -1.87 1.69 13.63
C VAL A 33 -1.88 2.56 12.37
N GLU A 34 -2.04 1.92 11.22
CA GLU A 34 -2.01 2.51 9.88
C GLU A 34 -3.31 2.27 9.13
N MET A 35 -3.94 3.31 8.60
CA MET A 35 -5.10 3.19 7.72
C MET A 35 -4.66 3.05 6.26
N GLN A 36 -5.21 2.06 5.54
CA GLN A 36 -4.89 1.78 4.14
C GLN A 36 -6.15 1.69 3.30
N VAL A 37 -6.46 2.74 2.55
CA VAL A 37 -7.60 2.78 1.63
C VAL A 37 -7.23 2.15 0.28
N PHE A 38 -5.97 2.29 -0.15
CA PHE A 38 -5.50 1.76 -1.42
C PHE A 38 -4.47 0.65 -1.23
N ARG A 39 -4.54 -0.35 -2.12
CA ARG A 39 -3.61 -1.47 -2.13
C ARG A 39 -2.21 -0.99 -2.52
N LYS A 40 -1.27 -1.05 -1.58
CA LYS A 40 0.16 -0.81 -1.86
C LYS A 40 0.89 -2.12 -2.09
N ARG A 41 1.85 -2.12 -3.01
CA ARG A 41 2.69 -3.31 -3.27
C ARG A 41 3.57 -3.63 -2.05
N LYS A 42 3.73 -4.94 -1.78
CA LYS A 42 4.66 -5.49 -0.77
C LYS A 42 4.46 -4.93 0.66
N PRO A 43 3.27 -5.09 1.24
CA PRO A 43 2.98 -4.56 2.58
C PRO A 43 3.91 -5.11 3.68
N GLY A 44 4.37 -6.36 3.58
CA GLY A 44 5.31 -6.96 4.53
C GLY A 44 6.69 -6.27 4.56
N LYS A 45 7.18 -5.71 3.43
CA LYS A 45 8.42 -4.92 3.45
C LYS A 45 8.23 -3.60 4.18
N ARG A 46 7.05 -3.00 4.07
CA ARG A 46 6.69 -1.78 4.78
C ARG A 46 6.58 -2.04 6.28
N SER A 47 5.90 -3.12 6.67
CA SER A 47 5.82 -3.54 8.08
C SER A 47 7.20 -3.72 8.69
N ARG A 48 8.07 -4.50 8.04
CA ARG A 48 9.44 -4.71 8.51
C ARG A 48 10.20 -3.38 8.71
N TYR A 49 10.02 -2.43 7.80
CA TYR A 49 10.67 -1.13 7.91
C TYR A 49 10.12 -0.32 9.08
N TYR A 50 8.82 -0.41 9.37
CA TYR A 50 8.19 0.26 10.50
C TYR A 50 8.67 -0.31 11.84
N HIS A 51 8.75 -1.64 11.99
CA HIS A 51 9.35 -2.27 13.17
C HIS A 51 10.77 -1.75 13.41
N SER A 52 11.62 -1.76 12.38
CA SER A 52 13.00 -1.26 12.49
C SER A 52 13.07 0.19 12.98
N GLN A 53 12.14 1.05 12.55
CA GLN A 53 12.13 2.47 12.97
C GLN A 53 11.65 2.62 14.41
N ILE A 54 10.69 1.80 14.83
CA ILE A 54 10.20 1.76 16.21
C ILE A 54 11.32 1.27 17.13
N ASP A 55 11.98 0.18 16.78
CA ASP A 55 13.08 -0.42 17.56
C ASP A 55 14.24 0.57 17.74
N MET A 56 14.64 1.27 16.67
CA MET A 56 15.68 2.29 16.75
C MET A 56 15.32 3.49 17.62
N ASP A 57 14.04 3.80 17.78
CA ASP A 57 13.56 4.86 18.65
C ASP A 57 13.50 4.43 20.12
N LEU A 58 13.26 3.16 20.36
CA LEU A 58 13.02 2.62 21.69
C LEU A 58 14.29 2.13 22.39
N LEU A 59 15.22 1.51 21.65
CA LEU A 59 16.47 1.00 22.21
C LEU A 59 17.62 1.98 22.01
N ARG A 60 18.16 2.49 23.11
CA ARG A 60 19.28 3.47 23.08
C ARG A 60 20.62 2.76 23.19
N SER A 61 21.68 3.45 22.77
CA SER A 61 23.05 2.96 22.91
C SER A 61 23.38 2.63 24.39
N GLY A 62 23.85 1.42 24.61
CA GLY A 62 24.21 0.90 25.92
C GLY A 62 23.09 0.17 26.67
N GLN A 63 21.90 0.10 26.12
CA GLN A 63 20.81 -0.74 26.65
C GLN A 63 20.95 -2.17 26.14
N ASP A 64 20.43 -3.14 26.94
CA ASP A 64 20.38 -4.54 26.54
C ASP A 64 19.22 -4.78 25.55
N TYR A 65 19.38 -5.76 24.67
CA TYR A 65 18.33 -6.17 23.75
C TYR A 65 17.08 -6.73 24.46
N GLU A 66 17.23 -7.27 25.67
CA GLU A 66 16.10 -7.71 26.51
C GLU A 66 15.19 -6.56 26.96
N GLU A 67 15.68 -5.31 26.89
CA GLU A 67 14.88 -4.11 27.20
C GLU A 67 13.98 -3.67 26.03
N LEU A 68 14.15 -4.27 24.82
CA LEU A 68 13.34 -3.93 23.66
C LEU A 68 11.90 -4.42 23.87
N PRO A 69 10.91 -3.53 23.90
CA PRO A 69 9.54 -3.92 24.15
C PRO A 69 8.88 -4.56 22.93
N ASP A 70 7.82 -5.33 23.17
CA ASP A 70 7.00 -5.85 22.09
C ASP A 70 6.41 -4.71 21.24
N SER A 71 6.36 -4.93 19.93
CA SER A 71 5.82 -3.99 18.97
C SER A 71 4.79 -4.62 18.04
N TYR A 72 3.68 -3.89 17.82
CA TYR A 72 2.63 -4.26 16.89
C TYR A 72 2.54 -3.25 15.76
N VAL A 73 2.67 -3.70 14.52
CA VAL A 73 2.35 -2.90 13.34
C VAL A 73 1.03 -3.40 12.76
N ILE A 74 -0.02 -2.59 12.91
CA ILE A 74 -1.40 -2.91 12.58
C ILE A 74 -1.83 -2.11 11.36
N PHE A 75 -2.17 -2.80 10.28
CA PHE A 75 -2.76 -2.19 9.08
C PHE A 75 -4.26 -2.44 9.05
N ILE A 76 -5.07 -1.38 9.04
CA ILE A 76 -6.51 -1.45 8.81
C ILE A 76 -6.75 -1.16 7.32
N CYS A 77 -7.16 -2.18 6.56
CA CYS A 77 -7.27 -2.15 5.11
C CYS A 77 -8.72 -2.12 4.66
N ASP A 78 -9.09 -1.18 3.79
CA ASP A 78 -10.39 -1.17 3.10
C ASP A 78 -10.43 -2.11 1.88
N PHE A 79 -9.62 -3.15 1.93
CA PHE A 79 -9.51 -4.23 0.94
C PHE A 79 -8.93 -5.47 1.61
N ASP A 80 -9.08 -6.65 0.98
CA ASP A 80 -8.39 -7.85 1.45
C ASP A 80 -6.93 -7.87 0.94
N PRO A 81 -5.92 -7.72 1.81
CA PRO A 81 -4.52 -7.63 1.41
C PRO A 81 -3.95 -8.93 0.83
N PHE A 82 -4.52 -10.10 1.16
CA PHE A 82 -3.99 -11.42 0.81
C PHE A 82 -4.96 -12.30 0.01
N TYR A 83 -6.14 -11.80 -0.35
CA TYR A 83 -7.15 -12.52 -1.15
C TYR A 83 -7.62 -13.84 -0.52
N ARG A 84 -7.71 -13.91 0.81
CA ARG A 84 -8.16 -15.08 1.58
C ARG A 84 -9.45 -14.84 2.35
N LYS A 85 -10.05 -13.64 2.20
CA LYS A 85 -11.33 -13.25 2.78
C LYS A 85 -11.38 -13.38 4.31
N LYS A 86 -10.25 -13.11 4.98
CA LYS A 86 -10.17 -13.10 6.44
C LYS A 86 -10.27 -11.67 6.97
N TYR A 87 -10.94 -11.49 8.11
CA TYR A 87 -10.98 -10.21 8.83
C TYR A 87 -9.65 -9.85 9.47
N ARG A 88 -8.85 -10.86 9.86
CA ARG A 88 -7.56 -10.68 10.51
C ARG A 88 -6.53 -11.65 9.95
N TYR A 89 -5.34 -11.11 9.70
CA TYR A 89 -4.12 -11.86 9.40
C TYR A 89 -3.05 -11.41 10.38
N THR A 90 -2.52 -12.34 11.16
CA THR A 90 -1.43 -12.11 12.10
C THR A 90 -0.19 -12.81 11.60
N PHE A 91 0.93 -12.13 11.64
CA PHE A 91 2.23 -12.64 11.23
C PHE A 91 3.20 -12.48 12.38
N ASP A 92 3.73 -13.61 12.81
CA ASP A 92 4.78 -13.75 13.81
C ASP A 92 5.91 -14.56 13.19
N MET A 93 7.13 -14.42 13.71
CA MET A 93 8.26 -15.19 13.23
C MET A 93 8.26 -16.61 13.82
N THR A 94 8.16 -17.61 12.93
CA THR A 94 8.24 -19.04 13.30
C THR A 94 9.38 -19.72 12.55
N CYS A 95 9.91 -20.80 13.13
CA CYS A 95 10.92 -21.64 12.49
C CYS A 95 10.32 -22.32 11.26
N ARG A 96 11.02 -22.26 10.13
CA ARG A 96 10.56 -22.88 8.89
C ARG A 96 10.64 -24.41 8.92
N GLU A 97 11.60 -24.93 9.63
CA GLU A 97 11.87 -26.37 9.80
C GLU A 97 10.93 -27.01 10.80
N ASP A 98 10.42 -26.21 11.77
CA ASP A 98 9.49 -26.65 12.80
C ASP A 98 8.53 -25.49 13.15
N GLY A 99 7.31 -25.56 12.62
CA GLY A 99 6.30 -24.48 12.74
C GLY A 99 5.79 -24.24 14.17
N ASP A 100 6.03 -25.15 15.10
CA ASP A 100 5.64 -25.03 16.50
C ASP A 100 6.67 -24.20 17.31
N VAL A 101 7.86 -23.92 16.73
CA VAL A 101 8.90 -23.09 17.34
C VAL A 101 8.75 -21.64 16.92
N ALA A 102 8.34 -20.78 17.83
CA ALA A 102 8.31 -19.33 17.63
C ALA A 102 9.68 -18.71 17.94
N LEU A 103 10.03 -17.63 17.23
CA LEU A 103 11.27 -16.87 17.50
C LEU A 103 11.18 -16.04 18.77
N GLU A 104 9.96 -15.67 19.16
CA GLU A 104 9.65 -14.84 20.35
C GLU A 104 10.39 -13.49 20.36
N ASP A 105 10.51 -12.88 19.16
CA ASP A 105 11.21 -11.61 18.95
C ASP A 105 10.40 -10.37 19.35
N GLY A 106 9.17 -10.55 19.83
CA GLY A 106 8.25 -9.46 20.22
C GLY A 106 7.74 -8.59 19.07
N SER A 107 7.99 -9.00 17.81
CA SER A 107 7.59 -8.24 16.61
C SER A 107 6.34 -8.86 15.98
N HIS A 108 5.21 -8.14 16.01
CA HIS A 108 3.93 -8.62 15.55
C HIS A 108 3.37 -7.76 14.42
N THR A 109 3.05 -8.35 13.28
CA THR A 109 2.38 -7.64 12.18
C THR A 109 0.95 -8.14 12.02
N VAL A 110 -0.02 -7.21 12.07
CA VAL A 110 -1.44 -7.52 11.95
C VAL A 110 -2.04 -6.76 10.78
N PHE A 111 -2.75 -7.48 9.92
CA PHE A 111 -3.60 -6.86 8.90
C PHE A 111 -5.06 -7.13 9.24
N LEU A 112 -5.83 -6.07 9.37
CA LEU A 112 -7.28 -6.10 9.54
C LEU A 112 -7.92 -5.70 8.22
N SER A 113 -8.87 -6.50 7.72
CA SER A 113 -9.55 -6.27 6.44
C SER A 113 -11.03 -6.00 6.66
N THR A 114 -11.55 -4.95 6.04
CA THR A 114 -13.01 -4.71 6.04
C THR A 114 -13.78 -5.68 5.13
N CYS A 115 -13.06 -6.53 4.38
CA CYS A 115 -13.61 -7.47 3.39
C CYS A 115 -13.52 -8.93 3.84
N GLY A 116 -13.48 -9.20 5.14
CA GLY A 116 -13.52 -10.56 5.68
C GLY A 116 -14.89 -11.22 5.51
N GLU A 117 -14.89 -12.56 5.49
CA GLU A 117 -16.11 -13.39 5.44
C GLU A 117 -16.14 -14.45 6.56
N ASN A 118 -15.13 -14.47 7.45
CA ASN A 118 -14.94 -15.47 8.51
C ASN A 118 -15.32 -14.90 9.89
N GLU A 119 -16.56 -14.44 10.05
CA GLU A 119 -17.03 -13.81 11.29
C GLU A 119 -16.90 -14.71 12.53
N ASP A 120 -17.09 -16.03 12.36
CA ASP A 120 -17.01 -17.01 13.45
C ASP A 120 -15.57 -17.27 13.97
N GLU A 121 -14.54 -16.84 13.22
CA GLU A 121 -13.14 -17.05 13.59
C GLU A 121 -12.52 -15.85 14.31
N VAL A 122 -13.26 -14.76 14.48
CA VAL A 122 -12.78 -13.52 15.09
C VAL A 122 -13.79 -12.96 16.09
N PRO A 123 -13.37 -12.12 17.06
CA PRO A 123 -14.30 -11.49 17.99
C PRO A 123 -15.36 -10.65 17.26
N ALA A 124 -16.61 -10.76 17.71
CA ALA A 124 -17.73 -10.04 17.11
C ALA A 124 -17.55 -8.50 17.17
N GLU A 125 -16.88 -8.00 18.20
CA GLU A 125 -16.54 -6.58 18.36
C GLU A 125 -15.60 -6.11 17.24
N LEU A 126 -14.63 -6.94 16.84
CA LEU A 126 -13.73 -6.64 15.73
C LEU A 126 -14.50 -6.55 14.41
N VAL A 127 -15.42 -7.48 14.17
CA VAL A 127 -16.28 -7.46 12.97
C VAL A 127 -17.10 -6.19 12.91
N LYS A 128 -17.76 -5.81 14.01
CA LYS A 128 -18.56 -4.59 14.11
C LYS A 128 -17.71 -3.33 13.87
N PHE A 129 -16.53 -3.27 14.44
CA PHE A 129 -15.58 -2.18 14.22
C PHE A 129 -15.16 -2.08 12.74
N LEU A 130 -14.81 -3.20 12.10
CA LEU A 130 -14.40 -3.20 10.69
C LEU A 130 -15.59 -2.88 9.75
N LYS A 131 -16.81 -3.30 10.09
CA LYS A 131 -18.04 -2.87 9.39
C LYS A 131 -18.25 -1.36 9.51
N TYR A 132 -18.02 -0.79 10.71
CA TYR A 132 -18.05 0.66 10.92
C TYR A 132 -16.99 1.40 10.09
N VAL A 133 -15.75 0.89 10.05
CA VAL A 133 -14.66 1.47 9.24
C VAL A 133 -15.02 1.47 7.75
N LYS A 134 -15.70 0.42 7.26
CA LYS A 134 -16.15 0.31 5.88
C LYS A 134 -17.35 1.18 5.54
N ALA A 135 -18.14 1.53 6.53
CA ALA A 135 -19.41 2.24 6.34
C ALA A 135 -19.22 3.61 5.69
N GLY A 136 -20.09 3.95 4.75
CA GLY A 136 -20.17 5.30 4.18
C GLY A 136 -20.65 6.34 5.19
N LEU A 137 -20.60 7.64 4.82
CA LEU A 137 -20.94 8.74 5.72
C LEU A 137 -22.31 8.63 6.41
N LYS A 138 -23.34 8.11 5.71
CA LYS A 138 -24.68 7.92 6.28
C LYS A 138 -24.72 6.71 7.20
N GLU A 139 -24.22 5.58 6.74
CA GLU A 139 -24.22 4.30 7.45
C GLU A 139 -23.34 4.36 8.71
N SER A 140 -22.24 5.14 8.69
CA SER A 140 -21.35 5.32 9.85
C SER A 140 -22.03 6.00 11.05
N SER A 141 -23.23 6.57 10.87
CA SER A 141 -24.02 7.19 11.94
C SER A 141 -25.05 6.22 12.54
N GLU A 142 -25.22 5.03 11.99
CA GLU A 142 -26.14 4.00 12.49
C GLU A 142 -25.65 3.35 13.78
N ASP A 143 -26.54 2.65 14.48
CA ASP A 143 -26.17 1.91 15.70
C ASP A 143 -25.60 0.53 15.34
N PHE A 144 -24.29 0.38 15.55
CA PHE A 144 -23.59 -0.90 15.37
C PHE A 144 -23.74 -1.85 16.55
N GLN A 145 -24.54 -1.49 17.58
CA GLN A 145 -24.77 -2.27 18.80
C GLN A 145 -23.47 -2.71 19.48
N ASP A 146 -22.50 -1.79 19.53
CA ASP A 146 -21.19 -2.00 20.12
C ASP A 146 -20.72 -0.75 20.87
N SER A 147 -20.29 -0.94 22.12
CA SER A 147 -19.89 0.15 23.00
C SER A 147 -18.58 0.83 22.56
N PHE A 148 -17.65 0.08 21.97
CA PHE A 148 -16.40 0.62 21.45
C PHE A 148 -16.66 1.45 20.19
N VAL A 149 -17.43 0.92 19.24
CA VAL A 149 -17.83 1.65 18.02
C VAL A 149 -18.55 2.95 18.40
N LYS A 150 -19.46 2.91 19.40
CA LYS A 150 -20.16 4.12 19.87
C LYS A 150 -19.21 5.17 20.43
N ARG A 151 -18.16 4.77 21.15
CA ARG A 151 -17.12 5.69 21.65
C ARG A 151 -16.33 6.30 20.47
N VAL A 152 -15.96 5.49 19.48
CA VAL A 152 -15.28 5.95 18.27
C VAL A 152 -16.14 6.94 17.49
N GLN A 153 -17.42 6.64 17.27
CA GLN A 153 -18.38 7.56 16.63
C GLN A 153 -18.51 8.90 17.38
N THR A 154 -18.51 8.85 18.71
CA THR A 154 -18.57 10.06 19.53
C THR A 154 -17.29 10.89 19.38
N ALA A 155 -16.13 10.24 19.44
CA ALA A 155 -14.82 10.89 19.24
C ALA A 155 -14.74 11.54 17.85
N VAL A 156 -15.12 10.82 16.79
CA VAL A 156 -15.15 11.34 15.41
C VAL A 156 -16.08 12.54 15.28
N ARG A 157 -17.28 12.50 15.91
CA ARG A 157 -18.21 13.64 15.94
C ARG A 157 -17.59 14.88 16.60
N ASN A 158 -16.95 14.69 17.75
CA ASN A 158 -16.33 15.79 18.49
C ASN A 158 -15.18 16.43 17.68
N VAL A 159 -14.39 15.59 17.00
CA VAL A 159 -13.33 16.05 16.10
C VAL A 159 -13.90 16.83 14.93
N LYS A 160 -14.94 16.32 14.25
CA LYS A 160 -15.62 17.01 13.14
C LYS A 160 -16.31 18.32 13.54
N ALA A 161 -16.75 18.45 14.79
CA ALA A 161 -17.36 19.68 15.32
C ALA A 161 -16.34 20.75 15.70
N SER A 162 -15.06 20.47 15.72
CA SER A 162 -14.01 21.44 15.99
C SER A 162 -13.69 22.23 14.72
N ARG A 163 -13.80 23.56 14.79
CA ARG A 163 -13.58 24.49 13.66
C ARG A 163 -12.15 24.40 13.09
N GLU A 164 -11.15 24.15 13.92
CA GLU A 164 -9.76 23.93 13.49
C GLU A 164 -9.60 22.65 12.67
N MET A 165 -10.41 21.64 12.96
CA MET A 165 -10.39 20.37 12.22
C MET A 165 -11.16 20.45 10.90
N GLU A 166 -12.16 21.31 10.79
CA GLU A 166 -12.90 21.55 9.55
C GLU A 166 -11.98 22.12 8.47
N GLU A 167 -11.14 23.10 8.84
CA GLU A 167 -10.13 23.67 7.94
C GLU A 167 -9.05 22.66 7.54
N GLN A 168 -8.55 21.87 8.49
CA GLN A 168 -7.58 20.79 8.20
C GLN A 168 -8.19 19.68 7.35
N TYR A 169 -9.47 19.36 7.55
CA TYR A 169 -10.16 18.33 6.78
C TYR A 169 -10.38 18.76 5.33
N MET A 170 -10.74 20.02 5.08
CA MET A 170 -10.87 20.57 3.72
C MET A 170 -9.54 20.55 2.98
N LEU A 171 -8.44 20.94 3.65
CA LEU A 171 -7.09 20.86 3.07
C LEU A 171 -6.68 19.41 2.75
N LEU A 172 -7.02 18.47 3.63
CA LEU A 172 -6.71 17.05 3.44
C LEU A 172 -7.55 16.44 2.31
N GLU A 173 -8.84 16.77 2.20
CA GLU A 173 -9.68 16.32 1.08
C GLU A 173 -9.17 16.85 -0.26
N GLU A 174 -8.69 18.08 -0.31
CA GLU A 174 -8.12 18.68 -1.52
C GLU A 174 -6.82 17.97 -1.92
N LEU A 175 -5.91 17.72 -0.96
CA LEU A 175 -4.67 16.94 -1.19
C LEU A 175 -4.95 15.51 -1.64
N ILE A 176 -5.90 14.82 -1.00
CA ILE A 176 -6.30 13.45 -1.38
C ILE A 176 -6.90 13.44 -2.79
N LYS A 177 -7.70 14.46 -3.14
CA LYS A 177 -8.28 14.59 -4.46
C LYS A 177 -7.20 14.79 -5.54
N GLU A 178 -6.24 15.67 -5.29
CA GLU A 178 -5.11 15.91 -6.18
C GLU A 178 -4.24 14.65 -6.37
N GLU A 179 -3.88 13.96 -5.29
CA GLU A 179 -3.13 12.69 -5.37
C GLU A 179 -3.92 11.62 -6.15
N ARG A 180 -5.23 11.57 -5.96
CA ARG A 180 -6.09 10.62 -6.67
C ARG A 180 -6.18 10.92 -8.15
N GLU A 181 -6.32 12.20 -8.53
CA GLU A 181 -6.35 12.62 -9.93
C GLU A 181 -5.00 12.38 -10.62
N GLN A 182 -3.88 12.64 -9.94
CA GLN A 182 -2.54 12.35 -10.42
C GLN A 182 -2.32 10.85 -10.60
N ALA A 183 -2.66 10.03 -9.61
CA ALA A 183 -2.54 8.58 -9.70
C ALA A 183 -3.42 7.97 -10.81
N LEU A 184 -4.62 8.53 -11.01
CA LEU A 184 -5.52 8.10 -12.09
C LEU A 184 -4.98 8.49 -13.48
N ALA A 185 -4.41 9.68 -13.61
CA ALA A 185 -3.77 10.14 -14.83
C ALA A 185 -2.53 9.31 -15.18
N GLU A 186 -1.69 9.02 -14.18
CA GLU A 186 -0.51 8.18 -14.33
C GLU A 186 -0.89 6.72 -14.68
N GLY A 187 -1.89 6.15 -13.98
CA GLY A 187 -2.40 4.82 -14.30
C GLY A 187 -3.00 4.71 -15.70
N ARG A 188 -3.70 5.74 -16.18
CA ARG A 188 -4.19 5.81 -17.56
C ARG A 188 -3.04 5.89 -18.58
N LYS A 189 -2.02 6.68 -18.29
CA LYS A 189 -0.84 6.82 -19.15
C LYS A 189 -0.10 5.48 -19.27
N LEU A 190 0.13 4.81 -18.15
CA LEU A 190 0.77 3.49 -18.12
C LEU A 190 -0.07 2.43 -18.86
N GLY A 191 -1.37 2.37 -18.60
CA GLY A 191 -2.26 1.40 -19.27
C GLY A 191 -2.37 1.62 -20.77
N LEU A 192 -2.33 2.89 -21.24
CA LEU A 192 -2.27 3.21 -22.67
C LEU A 192 -0.94 2.77 -23.30
N ALA A 193 0.19 3.00 -22.62
CA ALA A 193 1.50 2.57 -23.10
C ALA A 193 1.59 1.04 -23.17
N GLU A 194 1.18 0.32 -22.12
CA GLU A 194 1.14 -1.14 -22.11
C GLU A 194 0.24 -1.71 -23.22
N GLY A 195 -0.93 -1.11 -23.45
CA GLY A 195 -1.83 -1.48 -24.54
C GLY A 195 -1.21 -1.26 -25.93
N GLN A 196 -0.50 -0.16 -26.14
CA GLN A 196 0.20 0.12 -27.39
C GLN A 196 1.38 -0.85 -27.61
N ILE A 197 2.20 -1.10 -26.59
CA ILE A 197 3.29 -2.08 -26.61
C ILE A 197 2.76 -3.45 -27.01
N SER A 198 1.70 -3.92 -26.35
CA SER A 198 1.06 -5.20 -26.66
C SER A 198 0.60 -5.26 -28.10
N SER A 199 -0.05 -4.21 -28.60
CA SER A 199 -0.53 -4.15 -29.99
C SER A 199 0.60 -4.12 -31.02
N ILE A 200 1.71 -3.43 -30.72
CA ILE A 200 2.90 -3.40 -31.58
C ILE A 200 3.50 -4.81 -31.69
N LEU A 201 3.70 -5.48 -30.55
CA LEU A 201 4.28 -6.82 -30.52
C LEU A 201 3.37 -7.85 -31.19
N GLU A 202 2.05 -7.71 -31.05
CA GLU A 202 1.07 -8.55 -31.75
C GLU A 202 1.17 -8.37 -33.27
N LEU A 203 1.18 -7.12 -33.77
CA LEU A 203 1.33 -6.85 -35.20
C LEU A 203 2.64 -7.43 -35.76
N LEU A 204 3.75 -7.25 -35.03
CA LEU A 204 5.04 -7.80 -35.43
C LEU A 204 5.04 -9.33 -35.45
N SER A 205 4.28 -9.96 -34.55
CA SER A 205 4.19 -11.44 -34.51
C SER A 205 3.59 -12.05 -35.77
N TYR A 206 2.75 -11.33 -36.51
CA TYR A 206 2.24 -11.76 -37.84
C TYR A 206 3.33 -11.80 -38.93
N LEU A 207 4.44 -11.08 -38.72
CA LEU A 207 5.59 -11.08 -39.64
C LEU A 207 6.61 -12.20 -39.34
N GLY A 208 6.45 -12.88 -38.20
CA GLY A 208 7.30 -13.96 -37.75
C GLY A 208 7.67 -13.87 -36.27
N VAL A 209 8.70 -14.62 -35.85
CA VAL A 209 9.19 -14.57 -34.47
C VAL A 209 9.83 -13.21 -34.19
N VAL A 210 9.31 -12.47 -33.21
CA VAL A 210 9.84 -11.15 -32.82
C VAL A 210 11.16 -11.35 -32.07
N PRO A 211 12.30 -10.83 -32.56
CA PRO A 211 13.58 -10.90 -31.87
C PRO A 211 13.56 -10.18 -30.52
N GLU A 212 14.34 -10.68 -29.55
CA GLU A 212 14.37 -10.13 -28.20
C GLU A 212 14.79 -8.66 -28.16
N GLU A 213 15.75 -8.26 -28.99
CA GLU A 213 16.22 -6.88 -29.15
C GLU A 213 15.08 -5.90 -29.54
N ILE A 214 14.14 -6.35 -30.37
CA ILE A 214 12.97 -5.55 -30.77
C ILE A 214 11.95 -5.51 -29.65
N LYS A 215 11.73 -6.62 -28.96
CA LYS A 215 10.83 -6.66 -27.80
C LYS A 215 11.30 -5.70 -26.70
N GLU A 216 12.59 -5.75 -26.35
CA GLU A 216 13.18 -4.86 -25.36
C GLU A 216 13.04 -3.40 -25.81
N ALA A 217 13.41 -3.06 -27.04
CA ALA A 217 13.33 -1.70 -27.56
C ALA A 217 11.90 -1.13 -27.58
N VAL A 218 10.89 -1.98 -27.80
CA VAL A 218 9.48 -1.57 -27.75
C VAL A 218 8.97 -1.50 -26.31
N SER A 219 9.41 -2.41 -25.44
CA SER A 219 8.94 -2.48 -24.04
C SER A 219 9.54 -1.40 -23.15
N ASP A 220 10.74 -0.91 -23.47
CA ASP A 220 11.42 0.14 -22.71
C ASP A 220 10.95 1.54 -23.10
N GLU A 221 10.19 1.68 -24.21
CA GLU A 221 9.68 2.95 -24.64
C GLU A 221 8.48 3.40 -23.80
N ASN A 222 8.53 4.63 -23.28
CA ASN A 222 7.51 5.20 -22.41
C ASN A 222 6.85 6.46 -22.98
N ASP A 223 7.32 6.97 -24.12
CA ASP A 223 6.72 8.13 -24.78
C ASP A 223 5.53 7.70 -25.66
N PRO A 224 4.30 8.16 -25.33
CA PRO A 224 3.11 7.79 -26.10
C PRO A 224 3.15 8.16 -27.57
N GLU A 225 3.82 9.26 -27.93
CA GLU A 225 3.93 9.68 -29.32
C GLU A 225 4.91 8.79 -30.08
N VAL A 226 5.97 8.34 -29.43
CA VAL A 226 6.89 7.35 -29.99
C VAL A 226 6.21 6.00 -30.16
N LEU A 227 5.46 5.55 -29.17
CA LEU A 227 4.70 4.30 -29.25
C LEU A 227 3.65 4.34 -30.37
N LYS A 228 2.96 5.47 -30.59
CA LYS A 228 2.07 5.65 -31.74
C LYS A 228 2.81 5.54 -33.08
N LEU A 229 4.03 6.08 -33.14
CA LEU A 229 4.85 5.97 -34.34
C LEU A 229 5.28 4.51 -34.56
N TYR A 230 5.70 3.82 -33.52
CA TYR A 230 6.03 2.38 -33.60
C TYR A 230 4.84 1.55 -34.05
N LEU A 231 3.64 1.83 -33.54
CA LEU A 231 2.41 1.14 -33.94
C LEU A 231 2.13 1.32 -35.45
N ARG A 232 2.26 2.56 -35.97
CA ARG A 232 2.08 2.84 -37.40
C ARG A 232 3.13 2.13 -38.27
N GLN A 233 4.37 2.08 -37.78
CA GLN A 233 5.45 1.41 -38.53
C GLN A 233 5.28 -0.11 -38.48
N ALA A 234 4.89 -0.69 -37.34
CA ALA A 234 4.58 -2.11 -37.24
C ALA A 234 3.43 -2.52 -38.20
N ALA A 235 2.38 -1.68 -38.29
CA ALA A 235 1.26 -1.93 -39.19
C ALA A 235 1.63 -1.80 -40.68
N ALA A 236 2.64 -0.99 -41.00
CA ALA A 236 3.10 -0.76 -42.38
C ALA A 236 4.24 -1.68 -42.84
N ALA A 237 4.94 -2.31 -41.90
CA ALA A 237 6.08 -3.18 -42.15
C ALA A 237 5.66 -4.43 -42.95
N LYS A 238 6.44 -4.80 -43.94
CA LYS A 238 6.24 -6.00 -44.75
C LYS A 238 7.12 -7.16 -44.28
N SER A 239 8.15 -6.85 -43.53
CA SER A 239 9.06 -7.81 -42.91
C SER A 239 9.56 -7.31 -41.56
N MET A 240 10.11 -8.22 -40.76
CA MET A 240 10.74 -7.88 -39.47
C MET A 240 11.97 -6.96 -39.69
N ASP A 241 12.68 -7.11 -40.81
CA ASP A 241 13.84 -6.29 -41.12
C ASP A 241 13.45 -4.86 -41.44
N ASP A 242 12.29 -4.61 -42.05
CA ASP A 242 11.77 -3.25 -42.31
C ASP A 242 11.58 -2.50 -40.98
N PHE A 243 11.03 -3.16 -39.97
CA PHE A 243 10.82 -2.56 -38.63
C PHE A 243 12.15 -2.37 -37.89
N ARG A 244 13.09 -3.31 -38.03
CA ARG A 244 14.44 -3.17 -37.44
C ARG A 244 15.18 -1.96 -38.03
N GLN A 245 15.21 -1.79 -39.33
CA GLN A 245 15.83 -0.64 -39.97
C GLN A 245 15.25 0.70 -39.53
N PHE A 246 13.93 0.75 -39.28
CA PHE A 246 13.27 1.90 -38.71
C PHE A 246 13.77 2.21 -37.30
N LEU A 247 13.90 1.21 -36.41
CA LEU A 247 14.42 1.38 -35.06
C LEU A 247 15.88 1.87 -35.07
N ASP A 248 16.73 1.27 -35.92
CA ASP A 248 18.15 1.63 -36.01
C ASP A 248 18.34 3.06 -36.56
N GLY A 249 17.52 3.48 -37.49
CA GLY A 249 17.52 4.84 -38.03
C GLY A 249 17.13 5.93 -37.01
N ARG A 250 16.48 5.55 -35.90
CA ARG A 250 16.18 6.45 -34.75
C ARG A 250 17.30 6.52 -33.72
N LYS A 251 18.02 5.44 -33.49
CA LYS A 251 19.16 5.44 -32.56
C LYS A 251 20.33 6.30 -33.03
N SER A 252 20.33 6.68 -34.32
CA SER A 252 21.39 7.47 -34.94
C SER A 252 21.10 8.98 -35.02
N LYS A 253 19.97 9.43 -34.47
CA LYS A 253 19.58 10.85 -34.36
C LYS A 253 19.42 11.27 -32.89
#